data_34dd67487890bc3aedc3a5cbb33b9094
#
_entry.id   34dd67487890bc3aedc3a5cbb33b9094
#
_cell.length_a   1.000
_cell.length_b   1.000
_cell.length_c   1.000
_cell.angle_alpha   90.00
_cell.angle_beta   90.00
_cell.angle_gamma   90.00
#
_symmetry.space_group_name_H-M   'P 1'
#
loop_
_entity.id
_entity.type
_entity.pdbx_description
1 polymer ?
#
loop_
_entity_poly.entity_id
_entity_poly.type
_entity_poly.pdbx_seq_one_letter_code
_entity_poly.pdbx_strand_id
1 'polypeptide(L)'
;RDVTDYLALLDQVDDYFASLLLYEQEKAAAGFLMPDVSLEKVRKQCDTIVTIQELAQGTHFLQTTFEDRLVELQAQGILSAEVVSSFLKENDRLLTTVVQPAYATLSEGLYSLETSGSAGQTSSISQASPGGIIDTSGALPKGLALLPDGKTYYHHLLFAETGSSRSEKELVQMLLAQFQEEQSAIRSLTQQSPSLLSMLSEGITEDFPITEPEEMLSDLQSRMINDFPVSNPTPSFTVKDVVPSLEPYSAPAFYLTTPLGD
;
A
#
# COMPACT_ATOMS: atom_id res chain seq x y z
N ARG A 1 28.35 11.27 1.71
CA ARG A 1 27.20 11.99 2.30
C ARG A 1 25.99 11.08 2.37
N ASP A 2 25.48 10.61 1.26
CA ASP A 2 24.23 9.85 1.20
C ASP A 2 24.23 8.56 2.02
N VAL A 3 25.36 7.83 2.05
CA VAL A 3 25.52 6.64 2.89
C VAL A 3 25.43 6.97 4.38
N THR A 4 26.05 8.07 4.79
CA THR A 4 26.02 8.53 6.19
C THR A 4 24.63 9.00 6.58
N ASP A 5 23.96 9.72 5.70
CA ASP A 5 22.59 10.22 5.90
C ASP A 5 21.60 9.04 6.00
N TYR A 6 21.76 8.00 5.17
CA TYR A 6 20.97 6.77 5.27
C TYR A 6 21.13 6.07 6.62
N LEU A 7 22.37 5.87 7.09
CA LEU A 7 22.61 5.26 8.40
C LEU A 7 22.06 6.10 9.55
N ALA A 8 22.14 7.42 9.46
CA ALA A 8 21.52 8.32 10.43
C ALA A 8 19.99 8.26 10.43
N LEU A 9 19.36 7.98 9.30
CA LEU A 9 17.91 7.73 9.23
C LEU A 9 17.54 6.40 9.89
N LEU A 10 18.32 5.34 9.67
CA LEU A 10 18.09 4.05 10.34
C LEU A 10 18.20 4.18 11.87
N ASP A 11 19.11 4.99 12.36
CA ASP A 11 19.32 5.23 13.80
C ASP A 11 18.17 6.00 14.48
N GLN A 12 17.25 6.57 13.69
CA GLN A 12 16.09 7.34 14.17
C GLN A 12 14.75 6.59 14.02
N VAL A 13 14.76 5.35 13.52
CA VAL A 13 13.53 4.61 13.23
C VAL A 13 12.74 4.30 14.51
N ASP A 14 13.40 4.02 15.61
CA ASP A 14 12.77 3.74 16.90
C ASP A 14 12.06 4.98 17.47
N ASP A 15 12.70 6.14 17.44
CA ASP A 15 12.09 7.42 17.85
C ASP A 15 10.89 7.78 16.97
N TYR A 16 11.01 7.58 15.66
CA TYR A 16 9.91 7.82 14.74
C TYR A 16 8.71 6.90 15.03
N PHE A 17 8.94 5.60 15.22
CA PHE A 17 7.86 4.66 15.50
C PHE A 17 7.26 4.85 16.89
N ALA A 18 8.07 5.27 17.88
CA ALA A 18 7.56 5.65 19.18
C ALA A 18 6.60 6.85 19.09
N SER A 19 6.95 7.86 18.31
CA SER A 19 6.08 9.03 18.09
C SER A 19 4.81 8.67 17.33
N LEU A 20 4.89 7.77 16.35
CA LEU A 20 3.73 7.27 15.60
C LEU A 20 2.79 6.48 16.50
N LEU A 21 3.32 5.60 17.34
CA LEU A 21 2.52 4.83 18.30
C LEU A 21 1.83 5.74 19.33
N LEU A 22 2.52 6.75 19.84
CA LEU A 22 1.93 7.74 20.73
C LEU A 22 0.74 8.45 20.06
N TYR A 23 0.92 8.88 18.82
CA TYR A 23 -0.16 9.51 18.03
C TYR A 23 -1.38 8.58 17.87
N GLU A 24 -1.18 7.31 17.55
CA GLU A 24 -2.29 6.35 17.45
C GLU A 24 -2.96 6.08 18.81
N GLN A 25 -2.21 6.09 19.90
CA GLN A 25 -2.76 5.99 21.27
C GLN A 25 -3.63 7.22 21.62
N GLU A 26 -3.17 8.42 21.30
CA GLU A 26 -3.95 9.65 21.50
C GLU A 26 -5.23 9.66 20.67
N LYS A 27 -5.17 9.23 19.40
CA LYS A 27 -6.35 9.04 18.55
C LYS A 27 -7.33 8.05 19.16
N ALA A 28 -6.83 6.89 19.60
CA ALA A 28 -7.66 5.86 20.23
C ALA A 28 -8.35 6.38 21.50
N ALA A 29 -7.62 7.13 22.34
CA ALA A 29 -8.18 7.79 23.52
C ALA A 29 -9.25 8.82 23.19
N ALA A 30 -9.16 9.48 22.03
CA ALA A 30 -10.16 10.40 21.50
C ALA A 30 -11.33 9.68 20.77
N GLY A 31 -11.34 8.36 20.70
CA GLY A 31 -12.36 7.55 20.03
C GLY A 31 -12.15 7.34 18.52
N PHE A 32 -10.99 7.68 17.99
CA PHE A 32 -10.63 7.52 16.59
C PHE A 32 -9.69 6.34 16.40
N LEU A 33 -10.16 5.14 16.68
CA LEU A 33 -9.37 3.93 16.48
C LEU A 33 -9.36 3.50 15.01
N MET A 34 -8.21 3.01 14.55
CA MET A 34 -8.09 2.37 13.25
C MET A 34 -9.00 1.12 13.17
N PRO A 35 -9.68 0.85 12.05
CA PRO A 35 -10.47 -0.38 11.89
C PRO A 35 -9.64 -1.65 12.12
N ASP A 36 -10.22 -2.67 12.75
CA ASP A 36 -9.53 -3.93 13.10
C ASP A 36 -8.80 -4.56 11.91
N VAL A 37 -9.46 -4.56 10.73
CA VAL A 37 -8.85 -5.08 9.48
C VAL A 37 -7.59 -4.32 9.08
N SER A 38 -7.54 -3.01 9.33
CA SER A 38 -6.37 -2.19 9.03
C SER A 38 -5.28 -2.43 10.07
N LEU A 39 -5.62 -2.50 11.35
CA LEU A 39 -4.69 -2.83 12.43
C LEU A 39 -4.03 -4.19 12.20
N GLU A 40 -4.82 -5.23 11.89
CA GLU A 40 -4.32 -6.57 11.60
C GLU A 40 -3.33 -6.57 10.42
N LYS A 41 -3.66 -5.86 9.33
CA LYS A 41 -2.78 -5.76 8.15
C LYS A 41 -1.48 -5.05 8.46
N VAL A 42 -1.53 -3.92 9.17
CA VAL A 42 -0.33 -3.15 9.53
C VAL A 42 0.56 -3.96 10.48
N ARG A 43 -0.02 -4.65 11.48
CA ARG A 43 0.72 -5.53 12.36
C ARG A 43 1.42 -6.64 11.60
N LYS A 44 0.68 -7.35 10.73
CA LYS A 44 1.26 -8.40 9.88
C LYS A 44 2.40 -7.86 9.02
N GLN A 45 2.27 -6.65 8.49
CA GLN A 45 3.34 -5.98 7.76
C GLN A 45 4.55 -5.72 8.66
N CYS A 46 4.36 -5.20 9.87
CA CYS A 46 5.45 -5.00 10.82
C CYS A 46 6.20 -6.30 11.14
N ASP A 47 5.46 -7.41 11.32
CA ASP A 47 6.04 -8.71 11.66
C ASP A 47 6.81 -9.36 10.50
N THR A 48 6.51 -8.98 9.26
CA THR A 48 7.06 -9.64 8.05
C THR A 48 8.09 -8.80 7.28
N ILE A 49 8.13 -7.48 7.46
CA ILE A 49 9.03 -6.58 6.73
C ILE A 49 10.49 -6.77 7.14
N VAL A 50 10.77 -6.91 8.45
CA VAL A 50 12.14 -7.07 8.97
C VAL A 50 12.18 -8.28 9.89
N THR A 51 12.58 -9.42 9.34
CA THR A 51 12.64 -10.68 10.08
C THR A 51 14.04 -10.92 10.65
N ILE A 52 14.10 -11.41 11.90
CA ILE A 52 15.37 -11.78 12.56
C ILE A 52 16.10 -12.84 11.73
N GLN A 53 15.37 -13.76 11.10
CA GLN A 53 15.95 -14.85 10.32
C GLN A 53 16.72 -14.32 9.10
N GLU A 54 16.11 -13.43 8.32
CA GLU A 54 16.77 -12.86 7.13
C GLU A 54 17.98 -11.99 7.52
N LEU A 55 17.84 -11.18 8.58
CA LEU A 55 18.95 -10.39 9.11
C LEU A 55 20.12 -11.28 9.54
N ALA A 56 19.86 -12.38 10.25
CA ALA A 56 20.91 -13.31 10.69
C ALA A 56 21.60 -14.05 9.53
N GLN A 57 20.89 -14.23 8.42
CA GLN A 57 21.42 -14.86 7.19
C GLN A 57 22.11 -13.87 6.25
N GLY A 58 21.99 -12.56 6.48
CA GLY A 58 22.48 -11.52 5.58
C GLY A 58 21.73 -11.44 4.25
N THR A 59 20.48 -11.93 4.23
CA THR A 59 19.66 -12.01 3.01
C THR A 59 18.56 -10.96 2.95
N HIS A 60 18.41 -10.15 4.00
CA HIS A 60 17.41 -9.11 4.04
C HIS A 60 17.72 -8.01 3.01
N PHE A 61 16.69 -7.52 2.31
CA PHE A 61 16.88 -6.56 1.21
C PHE A 61 17.60 -5.26 1.63
N LEU A 62 17.43 -4.79 2.87
CA LEU A 62 18.17 -3.63 3.39
C LEU A 62 19.68 -3.91 3.60
N GLN A 63 20.08 -5.18 3.72
CA GLN A 63 21.47 -5.59 3.74
C GLN A 63 22.02 -5.73 2.32
N THR A 64 21.35 -6.53 1.49
CA THR A 64 21.84 -6.84 0.14
C THR A 64 21.88 -5.62 -0.77
N THR A 65 20.82 -4.80 -0.77
CA THR A 65 20.77 -3.57 -1.60
C THR A 65 21.82 -2.54 -1.14
N PHE A 66 22.04 -2.44 0.18
CA PHE A 66 23.06 -1.53 0.74
C PHE A 66 24.46 -2.00 0.37
N GLU A 67 24.74 -3.31 0.47
CA GLU A 67 26.00 -3.90 0.06
C GLU A 67 26.29 -3.67 -1.42
N ASP A 68 25.31 -3.94 -2.31
CA ASP A 68 25.45 -3.74 -3.75
C ASP A 68 25.84 -2.30 -4.07
N ARG A 69 25.21 -1.31 -3.42
CA ARG A 69 25.53 0.10 -3.59
C ARG A 69 26.94 0.46 -3.13
N LEU A 70 27.37 -0.08 -2.01
CA LEU A 70 28.73 0.15 -1.52
C LEU A 70 29.78 -0.51 -2.42
N VAL A 71 29.51 -1.69 -2.97
CA VAL A 71 30.38 -2.37 -3.93
C VAL A 71 30.52 -1.54 -5.22
N GLU A 72 29.43 -0.97 -5.73
CA GLU A 72 29.49 -0.04 -6.87
C GLU A 72 30.40 1.18 -6.58
N LEU A 73 30.23 1.82 -5.42
CA LEU A 73 31.05 2.97 -5.02
C LEU A 73 32.53 2.61 -4.83
N GLN A 74 32.80 1.41 -4.32
CA GLN A 74 34.16 0.89 -4.21
C GLN A 74 34.78 0.63 -5.59
N ALA A 75 34.04 0.02 -6.49
CA ALA A 75 34.50 -0.24 -7.86
C ALA A 75 34.81 1.04 -8.64
N GLN A 76 34.09 2.13 -8.34
CA GLN A 76 34.36 3.47 -8.88
C GLN A 76 35.53 4.18 -8.20
N GLY A 77 36.17 3.58 -7.18
CA GLY A 77 37.26 4.17 -6.42
C GLY A 77 36.86 5.33 -5.49
N ILE A 78 35.54 5.47 -5.20
CA ILE A 78 34.99 6.51 -4.32
C ILE A 78 35.21 6.14 -2.85
N LEU A 79 35.06 4.86 -2.51
CA LEU A 79 35.24 4.33 -1.16
C LEU A 79 36.38 3.30 -1.09
N SER A 80 37.10 3.29 0.01
CA SER A 80 38.09 2.23 0.29
C SER A 80 37.40 0.99 0.88
N ALA A 81 38.08 -0.16 0.79
CA ALA A 81 37.54 -1.43 1.32
C ALA A 81 37.29 -1.37 2.85
N GLU A 82 38.15 -0.64 3.59
CA GLU A 82 37.99 -0.45 5.04
C GLU A 82 36.73 0.34 5.37
N VAL A 83 36.44 1.40 4.59
CA VAL A 83 35.25 2.23 4.77
C VAL A 83 33.98 1.44 4.42
N VAL A 84 33.99 0.68 3.33
CA VAL A 84 32.90 -0.22 2.96
C VAL A 84 32.62 -1.22 4.08
N SER A 85 33.66 -1.90 4.60
CA SER A 85 33.49 -2.84 5.71
C SER A 85 32.94 -2.19 6.98
N SER A 86 33.30 -0.94 7.25
CA SER A 86 32.79 -0.19 8.41
C SER A 86 31.30 0.13 8.23
N PHE A 87 30.88 0.57 7.04
CA PHE A 87 29.49 0.88 6.75
C PHE A 87 28.59 -0.36 6.77
N LEU A 88 29.06 -1.50 6.25
CA LEU A 88 28.30 -2.77 6.31
C LEU A 88 28.07 -3.19 7.76
N LYS A 89 29.08 -3.15 8.60
CA LYS A 89 28.95 -3.48 10.03
C LYS A 89 27.99 -2.55 10.76
N GLU A 90 28.02 -1.26 10.44
CA GLU A 90 27.12 -0.30 11.07
C GLU A 90 25.68 -0.49 10.58
N ASN A 91 25.45 -0.78 9.29
CA ASN A 91 24.14 -1.13 8.77
C ASN A 91 23.56 -2.36 9.50
N ASP A 92 24.35 -3.44 9.61
CA ASP A 92 23.92 -4.66 10.30
C ASP A 92 23.60 -4.40 11.79
N ARG A 93 24.41 -3.59 12.44
CA ARG A 93 24.16 -3.18 13.83
C ARG A 93 22.82 -2.45 13.94
N LEU A 94 22.60 -1.43 13.12
CA LEU A 94 21.38 -0.62 13.15
C LEU A 94 20.13 -1.45 12.83
N LEU A 95 20.19 -2.29 11.81
CA LEU A 95 19.09 -3.17 11.46
C LEU A 95 18.71 -4.12 12.60
N THR A 96 19.70 -4.64 13.33
CA THR A 96 19.48 -5.63 14.40
C THR A 96 19.11 -4.98 15.73
N THR A 97 19.71 -3.82 16.06
CA THR A 97 19.55 -3.22 17.40
C THR A 97 18.56 -2.05 17.45
N VAL A 98 18.19 -1.47 16.31
CA VAL A 98 17.26 -0.34 16.23
C VAL A 98 16.04 -0.72 15.40
N VAL A 99 16.21 -1.02 14.11
CA VAL A 99 15.11 -1.16 13.18
C VAL A 99 14.21 -2.34 13.51
N GLN A 100 14.76 -3.54 13.64
CA GLN A 100 13.96 -4.74 13.94
C GLN A 100 13.23 -4.63 15.30
N PRO A 101 13.87 -4.20 16.41
CA PRO A 101 13.17 -3.99 17.67
C PRO A 101 12.09 -2.89 17.59
N ALA A 102 12.30 -1.84 16.78
CA ALA A 102 11.32 -0.79 16.58
C ALA A 102 10.04 -1.33 15.91
N TYR A 103 10.16 -2.16 14.86
CA TYR A 103 9.03 -2.85 14.24
C TYR A 103 8.29 -3.77 15.23
N ALA A 104 9.01 -4.53 16.03
CA ALA A 104 8.42 -5.39 17.05
C ALA A 104 7.62 -4.58 18.10
N THR A 105 8.21 -3.49 18.60
CA THR A 105 7.56 -2.59 19.56
C THR A 105 6.31 -1.94 18.96
N LEU A 106 6.36 -1.51 17.72
CA LEU A 106 5.20 -0.95 17.01
C LEU A 106 4.08 -1.99 16.88
N SER A 107 4.39 -3.22 16.46
CA SER A 107 3.43 -4.32 16.34
C SER A 107 2.75 -4.64 17.68
N GLU A 108 3.52 -4.73 18.77
CA GLU A 108 2.97 -4.96 20.12
C GLU A 108 2.10 -3.79 20.61
N GLY A 109 2.52 -2.57 20.35
CA GLY A 109 1.75 -1.37 20.72
C GLY A 109 0.42 -1.30 19.99
N LEU A 110 0.39 -1.61 18.69
CA LEU A 110 -0.83 -1.68 17.90
C LEU A 110 -1.75 -2.83 18.36
N TYR A 111 -1.19 -3.96 18.78
CA TYR A 111 -1.96 -5.05 19.38
C TYR A 111 -2.67 -4.62 20.68
N SER A 112 -1.99 -3.85 21.49
CA SER A 112 -2.57 -3.32 22.72
C SER A 112 -3.75 -2.38 22.46
N LEU A 113 -3.72 -1.61 21.37
CA LEU A 113 -4.82 -0.76 20.93
C LEU A 113 -6.02 -1.58 20.42
N GLU A 114 -5.79 -2.64 19.66
CA GLU A 114 -6.83 -3.55 19.18
C GLU A 114 -7.63 -4.17 20.35
N THR A 115 -6.92 -4.70 21.33
CA THR A 115 -7.54 -5.35 22.50
C THR A 115 -8.26 -4.35 23.40
N SER A 116 -7.74 -3.14 23.57
CA SER A 116 -8.36 -2.08 24.36
C SER A 116 -9.60 -1.49 23.67
N GLY A 117 -9.58 -1.35 22.36
CA GLY A 117 -10.69 -0.85 21.55
C GLY A 117 -11.88 -1.81 21.53
N SER A 118 -11.64 -3.12 21.44
CA SER A 118 -12.69 -4.14 21.51
C SER A 118 -13.48 -4.11 22.82
N ALA A 119 -12.83 -3.80 23.94
CA ALA A 119 -13.49 -3.69 25.24
C ALA A 119 -14.35 -2.42 25.39
N GLY A 120 -13.99 -1.33 24.66
CA GLY A 120 -14.73 -0.05 24.70
C GLY A 120 -15.89 0.02 23.70
N GLN A 121 -15.78 -0.64 22.56
CA GLN A 121 -16.81 -0.61 21.51
C GLN A 121 -18.06 -1.39 21.85
N THR A 122 -17.99 -2.41 22.70
CA THR A 122 -19.16 -3.15 23.18
C THR A 122 -20.10 -2.30 24.06
N SER A 123 -19.61 -1.21 24.63
CA SER A 123 -20.40 -0.35 25.51
C SER A 123 -21.10 0.82 24.81
N SER A 124 -20.64 1.25 23.63
CA SER A 124 -21.18 2.39 22.88
C SER A 124 -22.20 2.01 21.82
N ILE A 125 -22.37 0.73 21.51
CA ILE A 125 -23.31 0.22 20.51
C ILE A 125 -24.79 0.39 20.94
N SER A 126 -25.05 0.68 22.22
CA SER A 126 -26.41 0.86 22.74
C SER A 126 -27.11 2.17 22.31
N GLN A 127 -26.46 3.06 21.56
CA GLN A 127 -27.04 4.31 21.05
C GLN A 127 -26.91 4.45 19.52
N ALA A 128 -27.09 3.36 18.78
CA ALA A 128 -27.24 3.45 17.34
C ALA A 128 -28.56 4.21 17.04
N SER A 129 -28.44 5.35 16.34
CA SER A 129 -29.57 6.12 15.84
C SER A 129 -30.54 5.22 15.03
N PRO A 130 -31.86 5.41 15.14
CA PRO A 130 -32.83 4.64 14.37
C PRO A 130 -32.76 5.00 12.88
N GLY A 131 -32.09 4.18 12.10
CA GLY A 131 -31.92 4.36 10.65
C GLY A 131 -30.75 3.59 10.04
N GLY A 132 -29.97 2.89 10.85
CA GLY A 132 -28.94 1.98 10.36
C GLY A 132 -29.55 0.82 9.58
N ILE A 133 -29.03 0.53 8.39
CA ILE A 133 -29.39 -0.67 7.63
C ILE A 133 -29.02 -1.87 8.49
N ILE A 134 -30.00 -2.57 9.02
CA ILE A 134 -29.78 -3.84 9.71
C ILE A 134 -29.42 -4.84 8.60
N ASP A 135 -28.14 -5.24 8.56
CA ASP A 135 -27.77 -6.42 7.82
C ASP A 135 -28.54 -7.60 8.42
N THR A 136 -29.34 -8.25 7.60
CA THR A 136 -30.19 -9.40 7.97
C THR A 136 -29.36 -10.62 8.40
N SER A 137 -28.05 -10.56 8.30
CA SER A 137 -27.12 -11.59 8.80
C SER A 137 -26.89 -11.55 10.32
N GLY A 138 -27.39 -10.52 11.02
CA GLY A 138 -27.15 -10.31 12.44
C GLY A 138 -25.73 -9.86 12.79
N ALA A 139 -24.91 -9.55 11.79
CA ALA A 139 -23.59 -8.98 12.01
C ALA A 139 -23.69 -7.52 12.46
N LEU A 140 -22.84 -7.14 13.43
CA LEU A 140 -22.76 -5.75 13.86
C LEU A 140 -22.31 -4.87 12.67
N PRO A 141 -22.87 -3.64 12.54
CA PRO A 141 -22.43 -2.71 11.52
C PRO A 141 -20.92 -2.47 11.67
N LYS A 142 -20.20 -2.38 10.55
CA LYS A 142 -18.76 -2.17 10.51
C LYS A 142 -18.42 -0.89 9.74
N GLY A 143 -17.21 -0.36 9.98
CA GLY A 143 -16.71 0.81 9.26
C GLY A 143 -17.38 2.12 9.67
N LEU A 144 -17.55 3.03 8.71
CA LEU A 144 -18.07 4.39 8.94
C LEU A 144 -19.46 4.42 9.61
N ALA A 145 -20.28 3.38 9.44
CA ALA A 145 -21.60 3.28 10.07
C ALA A 145 -21.55 3.26 11.60
N LEU A 146 -20.40 2.95 12.21
CA LEU A 146 -20.20 2.94 13.66
C LEU A 146 -19.83 4.33 14.22
N LEU A 147 -19.39 5.25 13.38
CA LEU A 147 -19.00 6.58 13.84
C LEU A 147 -20.22 7.46 14.09
N PRO A 148 -20.23 8.31 15.12
CA PRO A 148 -21.34 9.22 15.42
C PRO A 148 -21.80 10.04 14.22
N ASP A 149 -20.88 10.60 13.45
CA ASP A 149 -21.13 11.39 12.23
C ASP A 149 -20.75 10.64 10.95
N GLY A 150 -20.69 9.32 10.99
CA GLY A 150 -20.22 8.48 9.90
C GLY A 150 -20.92 8.70 8.58
N LYS A 151 -22.24 8.98 8.61
CA LYS A 151 -23.01 9.30 7.42
C LYS A 151 -22.58 10.64 6.79
N THR A 152 -22.41 11.67 7.59
CA THR A 152 -21.95 12.98 7.13
C THR A 152 -20.53 12.88 6.54
N TYR A 153 -19.66 12.13 7.20
CA TYR A 153 -18.32 11.87 6.71
C TYR A 153 -18.34 11.08 5.39
N TYR A 154 -19.21 10.07 5.26
CA TYR A 154 -19.37 9.32 4.02
C TYR A 154 -19.80 10.21 2.84
N HIS A 155 -20.74 11.13 3.06
CA HIS A 155 -21.12 12.11 2.05
C HIS A 155 -19.97 13.02 1.64
N HIS A 156 -19.15 13.44 2.61
CA HIS A 156 -17.94 14.21 2.33
C HIS A 156 -16.95 13.42 1.46
N LEU A 157 -16.71 12.15 1.79
CA LEU A 157 -15.84 11.29 0.99
C LEU A 157 -16.38 11.09 -0.43
N LEU A 158 -17.69 10.82 -0.58
CA LEU A 158 -18.31 10.70 -1.91
C LEU A 158 -18.09 11.96 -2.74
N PHE A 159 -18.29 13.13 -2.15
CA PHE A 159 -18.04 14.40 -2.84
C PHE A 159 -16.57 14.59 -3.18
N ALA A 160 -15.66 14.31 -2.27
CA ALA A 160 -14.22 14.48 -2.48
C ALA A 160 -13.69 13.56 -3.59
N GLU A 161 -14.14 12.30 -3.62
CA GLU A 161 -13.67 11.29 -4.60
C GLU A 161 -14.34 11.45 -5.97
N THR A 162 -15.62 11.83 -6.02
CA THR A 162 -16.37 11.86 -7.27
C THR A 162 -16.56 13.26 -7.85
N GLY A 163 -16.30 14.32 -7.07
CA GLY A 163 -16.64 15.70 -7.43
C GLY A 163 -18.15 15.97 -7.57
N SER A 164 -18.99 15.00 -7.17
CA SER A 164 -20.45 15.04 -7.39
C SER A 164 -21.20 15.32 -6.10
N SER A 165 -22.14 16.24 -6.17
CA SER A 165 -23.08 16.56 -5.07
C SER A 165 -24.34 15.69 -5.06
N ARG A 166 -24.39 14.63 -5.89
CA ARG A 166 -25.52 13.70 -5.92
C ARG A 166 -25.70 12.97 -4.61
N SER A 167 -26.94 12.70 -4.25
CA SER A 167 -27.25 11.85 -3.10
C SER A 167 -26.85 10.40 -3.34
N GLU A 168 -26.65 9.63 -2.27
CA GLU A 168 -26.37 8.19 -2.33
C GLU A 168 -27.44 7.46 -3.18
N LYS A 169 -28.71 7.81 -3.00
CA LYS A 169 -29.81 7.21 -3.75
C LYS A 169 -29.69 7.44 -5.26
N GLU A 170 -29.34 8.65 -5.66
CA GLU A 170 -29.14 9.00 -7.09
C GLU A 170 -27.92 8.26 -7.66
N LEU A 171 -26.83 8.17 -6.89
CA LEU A 171 -25.64 7.41 -7.30
C LEU A 171 -25.95 5.92 -7.47
N VAL A 172 -26.66 5.32 -6.50
CA VAL A 172 -27.09 3.91 -6.59
C VAL A 172 -27.99 3.67 -7.79
N GLN A 173 -28.97 4.56 -8.06
CA GLN A 173 -29.84 4.43 -9.24
C GLN A 173 -29.05 4.54 -10.54
N MET A 174 -28.10 5.46 -10.62
CA MET A 174 -27.24 5.63 -11.80
C MET A 174 -26.37 4.38 -12.03
N LEU A 175 -25.74 3.87 -10.99
CA LEU A 175 -24.91 2.66 -11.07
C LEU A 175 -25.71 1.41 -11.43
N LEU A 176 -26.93 1.27 -10.90
CA LEU A 176 -27.83 0.16 -11.27
C LEU A 176 -28.25 0.24 -12.73
N ALA A 177 -28.57 1.43 -13.22
CA ALA A 177 -28.92 1.62 -14.63
C ALA A 177 -27.75 1.26 -15.56
N GLN A 178 -26.54 1.75 -15.23
CA GLN A 178 -25.33 1.42 -15.98
C GLN A 178 -25.03 -0.08 -15.92
N PHE A 179 -25.11 -0.69 -14.75
CA PHE A 179 -24.91 -2.15 -14.60
C PHE A 179 -25.88 -2.96 -15.48
N GLN A 180 -27.16 -2.56 -15.57
CA GLN A 180 -28.16 -3.22 -16.44
C GLN A 180 -27.82 -3.05 -17.91
N GLU A 181 -27.36 -1.88 -18.32
CA GLU A 181 -26.91 -1.59 -19.69
C GLU A 181 -25.73 -2.47 -20.06
N GLU A 182 -24.67 -2.48 -19.24
CA GLU A 182 -23.48 -3.30 -19.47
C GLU A 182 -23.79 -4.80 -19.44
N GLN A 183 -24.66 -5.26 -18.54
CA GLN A 183 -25.11 -6.65 -18.51
C GLN A 183 -25.84 -7.02 -19.82
N SER A 184 -26.64 -6.10 -20.36
CA SER A 184 -27.33 -6.31 -21.63
C SER A 184 -26.35 -6.34 -22.80
N ALA A 185 -25.32 -5.48 -22.78
CA ALA A 185 -24.28 -5.48 -23.78
C ALA A 185 -23.45 -6.78 -23.75
N ILE A 186 -23.07 -7.25 -22.56
CA ILE A 186 -22.37 -8.54 -22.39
C ILE A 186 -23.22 -9.71 -22.93
N ARG A 187 -24.49 -9.75 -22.60
CA ARG A 187 -25.44 -10.78 -23.14
C ARG A 187 -25.52 -10.73 -24.66
N SER A 188 -25.60 -9.54 -25.24
CA SER A 188 -25.61 -9.37 -26.69
C SER A 188 -24.33 -9.86 -27.34
N LEU A 189 -23.17 -9.50 -26.77
CA LEU A 189 -21.85 -9.95 -27.24
C LEU A 189 -21.71 -11.48 -27.18
N THR A 190 -22.12 -12.09 -26.07
CA THR A 190 -22.04 -13.55 -25.90
C THR A 190 -23.00 -14.31 -26.82
N GLN A 191 -24.14 -13.72 -27.18
CA GLN A 191 -25.05 -14.27 -28.18
C GLN A 191 -24.48 -14.18 -29.61
N GLN A 192 -23.79 -13.07 -29.91
CA GLN A 192 -23.14 -12.86 -31.22
C GLN A 192 -21.88 -13.71 -31.38
N SER A 193 -21.16 -13.97 -30.30
CA SER A 193 -19.93 -14.70 -30.29
C SER A 193 -19.90 -15.72 -29.12
N PRO A 194 -20.57 -16.89 -29.29
CA PRO A 194 -20.61 -17.89 -28.20
C PRO A 194 -19.22 -18.40 -27.75
N SER A 195 -18.21 -18.32 -28.61
CA SER A 195 -16.82 -18.66 -28.28
C SER A 195 -16.21 -17.79 -27.18
N LEU A 196 -16.72 -16.57 -26.96
CA LEU A 196 -16.26 -15.72 -25.88
C LEU A 196 -16.53 -16.33 -24.48
N LEU A 197 -17.64 -17.07 -24.33
CA LEU A 197 -17.94 -17.75 -23.07
C LEU A 197 -16.98 -18.89 -22.77
N SER A 198 -16.58 -19.67 -23.77
CA SER A 198 -15.56 -20.71 -23.58
C SER A 198 -14.21 -20.12 -23.27
N MET A 199 -13.78 -19.07 -23.97
CA MET A 199 -12.54 -18.33 -23.68
C MET A 199 -12.52 -17.79 -22.24
N LEU A 200 -13.62 -17.20 -21.76
CA LEU A 200 -13.72 -16.70 -20.39
C LEU A 200 -13.71 -17.83 -19.34
N SER A 201 -14.31 -18.98 -19.65
CA SER A 201 -14.39 -20.12 -18.72
C SER A 201 -13.07 -20.94 -18.67
N GLU A 202 -12.34 -20.98 -19.76
CA GLU A 202 -11.03 -21.68 -19.87
C GLU A 202 -9.86 -20.83 -19.35
N GLY A 203 -10.14 -19.57 -19.00
CA GLY A 203 -9.12 -18.54 -18.76
C GLY A 203 -8.64 -17.99 -20.08
N ILE A 204 -8.46 -16.67 -20.13
CA ILE A 204 -7.87 -16.01 -21.31
C ILE A 204 -6.37 -16.34 -21.25
N THR A 205 -5.96 -17.41 -21.92
CA THR A 205 -4.56 -17.68 -22.21
C THR A 205 -4.21 -16.88 -23.46
N GLU A 206 -4.19 -15.57 -23.35
CA GLU A 206 -3.62 -14.76 -24.41
C GLU A 206 -2.10 -14.80 -24.26
N ASP A 207 -1.44 -15.22 -25.32
CA ASP A 207 -0.04 -14.91 -25.52
C ASP A 207 0.05 -13.39 -25.72
N PHE A 208 0.32 -12.67 -24.63
CA PHE A 208 0.59 -11.24 -24.74
C PHE A 208 1.83 -11.07 -25.61
N PRO A 209 1.73 -10.28 -26.70
CA PRO A 209 2.84 -10.15 -27.66
C PRO A 209 4.07 -9.47 -27.03
N ILE A 210 3.88 -8.76 -25.94
CA ILE A 210 4.94 -8.08 -25.19
C ILE A 210 4.71 -8.42 -23.70
N THR A 211 5.69 -9.07 -23.09
CA THR A 211 5.64 -9.49 -21.68
C THR A 211 6.59 -8.68 -20.80
N GLU A 212 7.65 -8.14 -21.38
CA GLU A 212 8.63 -7.36 -20.64
C GLU A 212 8.09 -5.95 -20.36
N PRO A 213 8.04 -5.51 -19.07
CA PRO A 213 7.46 -4.22 -18.69
C PRO A 213 8.08 -3.01 -19.40
N GLU A 214 9.39 -3.01 -19.63
CA GLU A 214 10.08 -1.93 -20.33
C GLU A 214 9.65 -1.85 -21.82
N GLU A 215 9.47 -3.00 -22.46
CA GLU A 215 8.97 -3.07 -23.83
C GLU A 215 7.50 -2.63 -23.92
N MET A 216 6.67 -3.02 -22.95
CA MET A 216 5.28 -2.56 -22.86
C MET A 216 5.19 -1.04 -22.74
N LEU A 217 6.00 -0.43 -21.87
CA LEU A 217 6.01 1.02 -21.69
C LEU A 217 6.51 1.74 -22.95
N SER A 218 7.52 1.19 -23.64
CA SER A 218 8.04 1.73 -24.90
C SER A 218 7.00 1.65 -26.01
N ASP A 219 6.28 0.54 -26.13
CA ASP A 219 5.19 0.37 -27.10
C ASP A 219 4.04 1.35 -26.83
N LEU A 220 3.59 1.45 -25.57
CA LEU A 220 2.58 2.41 -25.15
C LEU A 220 2.99 3.86 -25.46
N GLN A 221 4.22 4.24 -25.13
CA GLN A 221 4.74 5.58 -25.43
C GLN A 221 4.71 5.87 -26.94
N SER A 222 5.08 4.88 -27.76
CA SER A 222 5.05 5.00 -29.22
C SER A 222 3.63 5.18 -29.79
N ARG A 223 2.65 4.49 -29.21
CA ARG A 223 1.23 4.61 -29.61
C ARG A 223 0.61 5.93 -29.19
N MET A 224 0.97 6.42 -28.02
CA MET A 224 0.40 7.65 -27.44
C MET A 224 0.93 8.93 -28.08
N ILE A 225 2.03 8.88 -28.82
CA ILE A 225 2.71 10.07 -29.37
C ILE A 225 1.80 10.91 -30.30
N ASN A 226 0.81 10.27 -30.92
CA ASN A 226 -0.12 10.94 -31.83
C ASN A 226 -1.34 11.56 -31.10
N ASP A 227 -1.63 11.10 -29.89
CA ASP A 227 -2.82 11.46 -29.13
C ASP A 227 -2.53 12.49 -28.02
N PHE A 228 -1.26 12.58 -27.62
CA PHE A 228 -0.82 13.46 -26.53
C PHE A 228 0.30 14.38 -26.97
N PRO A 229 0.35 15.64 -26.45
CA PRO A 229 1.46 16.53 -26.70
C PRO A 229 2.77 15.91 -26.24
N VAL A 230 3.75 15.85 -27.12
CA VAL A 230 5.08 15.33 -26.77
C VAL A 230 5.78 16.32 -25.85
N SER A 231 6.13 15.90 -24.65
CA SER A 231 7.05 16.65 -23.80
C SER A 231 8.48 16.49 -24.34
N ASN A 232 9.22 17.58 -24.37
CA ASN A 232 10.61 17.56 -24.80
C ASN A 232 11.51 18.12 -23.66
N PRO A 233 12.45 17.34 -23.12
CA PRO A 233 12.78 15.96 -23.52
C PRO A 233 11.72 14.95 -23.07
N THR A 234 11.63 13.83 -23.79
CA THR A 234 10.86 12.68 -23.37
C THR A 234 11.47 12.14 -22.09
N PRO A 235 10.71 12.03 -20.98
CA PRO A 235 11.26 11.53 -19.74
C PRO A 235 11.78 10.09 -19.91
N SER A 236 12.97 9.83 -19.40
CA SER A 236 13.47 8.47 -19.25
C SER A 236 12.81 7.80 -18.05
N PHE A 237 12.60 6.51 -18.13
CA PHE A 237 12.10 5.71 -17.02
C PHE A 237 13.01 4.50 -16.81
N THR A 238 13.00 3.98 -15.59
CA THR A 238 13.64 2.71 -15.24
C THR A 238 12.57 1.85 -14.56
N VAL A 239 12.42 0.62 -15.02
CA VAL A 239 11.55 -0.36 -14.37
C VAL A 239 12.36 -1.08 -13.30
N LYS A 240 11.76 -1.27 -12.13
CA LYS A 240 12.36 -2.02 -11.02
C LYS A 240 11.29 -2.87 -10.37
N ASP A 241 11.64 -4.09 -10.04
CA ASP A 241 10.78 -4.96 -9.25
C ASP A 241 10.69 -4.46 -7.81
N VAL A 242 9.52 -4.65 -7.23
CA VAL A 242 9.32 -4.45 -5.78
C VAL A 242 9.98 -5.62 -5.05
N VAL A 243 10.68 -5.33 -3.97
CA VAL A 243 11.28 -6.41 -3.16
C VAL A 243 10.19 -7.35 -2.62
N PRO A 244 10.41 -8.67 -2.61
CA PRO A 244 9.39 -9.68 -2.30
C PRO A 244 8.67 -9.47 -0.96
N SER A 245 9.36 -8.95 0.06
CA SER A 245 8.76 -8.66 1.37
C SER A 245 7.77 -7.48 1.36
N LEU A 246 7.85 -6.57 0.37
CA LEU A 246 6.95 -5.44 0.20
C LEU A 246 5.85 -5.70 -0.84
N GLU A 247 6.03 -6.66 -1.73
CA GLU A 247 5.10 -6.96 -2.82
C GLU A 247 3.65 -7.18 -2.35
N PRO A 248 3.36 -7.96 -1.27
CA PRO A 248 2.00 -8.18 -0.79
C PRO A 248 1.28 -6.92 -0.28
N TYR A 249 2.03 -5.86 -0.01
CA TYR A 249 1.54 -4.58 0.54
C TYR A 249 1.59 -3.43 -0.45
N SER A 250 2.10 -3.69 -1.65
CA SER A 250 2.26 -2.69 -2.71
C SER A 250 1.16 -2.80 -3.76
N ALA A 251 0.91 -1.73 -4.49
CA ALA A 251 0.09 -1.81 -5.70
C ALA A 251 0.82 -2.66 -6.75
N PRO A 252 0.07 -3.36 -7.65
CA PRO A 252 0.67 -4.20 -8.70
C PRO A 252 1.67 -3.46 -9.60
N ALA A 253 1.47 -2.15 -9.77
CA ALA A 253 2.39 -1.25 -10.43
C ALA A 253 2.16 0.18 -9.90
N PHE A 254 3.23 0.94 -9.77
CA PHE A 254 3.16 2.36 -9.39
C PHE A 254 4.34 3.12 -10.00
N TYR A 255 4.15 4.42 -10.13
CA TYR A 255 5.16 5.33 -10.64
C TYR A 255 5.73 6.18 -9.50
N LEU A 256 7.04 6.23 -9.41
CA LEU A 256 7.74 7.14 -8.53
C LEU A 256 8.41 8.25 -9.35
N THR A 257 8.14 9.49 -9.00
CA THR A 257 8.88 10.63 -9.55
C THR A 257 10.28 10.66 -8.96
N THR A 258 11.28 11.04 -9.76
CA THR A 258 12.60 11.36 -9.23
C THR A 258 12.52 12.49 -8.21
N PRO A 259 13.33 12.47 -7.14
CA PRO A 259 13.42 13.59 -6.21
C PRO A 259 13.76 14.89 -6.93
N LEU A 260 13.10 15.99 -6.55
CA LEU A 260 13.41 17.30 -7.09
C LEU A 260 14.80 17.73 -6.58
N GLY A 261 15.78 17.83 -7.44
CA GLY A 261 17.11 18.33 -7.10
C GLY A 261 18.30 17.43 -7.45
N ASP A 262 18.10 16.34 -8.18
CA ASP A 262 19.17 15.55 -8.80
C ASP A 262 19.44 15.99 -10.24
#